data_febd17f1c6e78965ab3280ccf88950b7
#
_entry.id   febd17f1c6e78965ab3280ccf88950b7
#
_cell.length_a   1.000
_cell.length_b   1.000
_cell.length_c   1.000
_cell.angle_alpha   90.00
_cell.angle_beta   90.00
_cell.angle_gamma   90.00
#
_symmetry.space_group_name_H-M   'P 1'
#
loop_
_entity.id
_entity.type
_entity.pdbx_description
1 polymer ?
#
loop_
_entity_poly.entity_id
_entity_poly.type
_entity_poly.pdbx_seq_one_letter_code
_entity_poly.pdbx_strand_id
1 'polypeptide(L)'
;MTSPVRIGAMIRRDLPPEVVADHARQLDGRFDELWVVEDLPYAGGIAQLTNVLDATRHARVGHGIAPAPFRNVASLAMEWATLARMHPGRLIAGIGHGVGPWMRSVGAGVASPLTLLEEQVIAVRTLLAGGTCTIEGRYVRLDDITLEFPPEHAVEVVTGVRGPRSLALSGRLADGTVLAGGLSPTEVADMAAAIATARTASSPPVHEIIVFTLLDVAGRGLDGEWSPDASSARSLGEGIDALSSAGATCVVFVPITDDPLGELTSVRDLMS
;
A
#
# COMPACT_ATOMS: atom_id res chain seq x y z
N MET A 1 -2.50 24.29 8.12
CA MET A 1 -2.37 24.16 6.65
C MET A 1 -2.24 22.67 6.41
N THR A 2 -3.17 22.05 5.71
CA THR A 2 -3.06 20.64 5.29
C THR A 2 -1.91 20.53 4.29
N SER A 3 -1.00 19.56 4.50
CA SER A 3 0.02 19.27 3.48
C SER A 3 -0.65 18.92 2.16
N PRO A 4 -0.06 19.27 1.01
CA PRO A 4 -0.62 18.88 -0.28
C PRO A 4 -0.72 17.35 -0.36
N VAL A 5 -1.76 16.86 -1.04
CA VAL A 5 -1.93 15.42 -1.27
C VAL A 5 -0.75 14.89 -2.09
N ARG A 6 -0.17 13.77 -1.65
CA ARG A 6 0.93 13.11 -2.39
C ARG A 6 0.37 12.36 -3.59
N ILE A 7 1.19 12.26 -4.63
CA ILE A 7 0.83 11.55 -5.86
C ILE A 7 1.76 10.36 -6.04
N GLY A 8 1.16 9.18 -6.11
CA GLY A 8 1.87 7.93 -6.35
C GLY A 8 1.51 7.29 -7.69
N ALA A 9 2.31 6.30 -8.07
CA ALA A 9 2.07 5.45 -9.24
C ALA A 9 2.24 3.98 -8.88
N MET A 10 1.36 3.13 -9.37
CA MET A 10 1.48 1.68 -9.22
C MET A 10 2.30 1.10 -10.38
N ILE A 11 3.33 0.33 -10.04
CA ILE A 11 4.02 -0.56 -10.98
C ILE A 11 3.10 -1.75 -11.24
N ARG A 12 2.65 -1.92 -12.48
CA ARG A 12 1.71 -2.99 -12.82
C ARG A 12 2.28 -4.37 -12.54
N ARG A 13 1.44 -5.23 -11.96
CA ARG A 13 1.78 -6.62 -11.58
C ARG A 13 2.13 -7.52 -12.75
N ASP A 14 1.58 -7.23 -13.93
CA ASP A 14 1.72 -8.03 -15.16
C ASP A 14 2.90 -7.61 -16.03
N LEU A 15 3.71 -6.65 -15.58
CA LEU A 15 4.97 -6.34 -16.23
C LEU A 15 5.98 -7.48 -16.01
N PRO A 16 6.71 -7.89 -17.05
CA PRO A 16 7.84 -8.80 -16.87
C PRO A 16 8.83 -8.24 -15.84
N PRO A 17 9.34 -9.06 -14.90
CA PRO A 17 10.24 -8.59 -13.85
C PRO A 17 11.47 -7.83 -14.35
N GLU A 18 11.94 -8.17 -15.55
CA GLU A 18 13.15 -7.61 -16.18
C GLU A 18 12.99 -6.12 -16.53
N VAL A 19 11.78 -5.64 -16.79
CA VAL A 19 11.55 -4.24 -17.20
C VAL A 19 11.19 -3.33 -16.02
N VAL A 20 10.86 -3.89 -14.86
CA VAL A 20 10.35 -3.14 -13.69
C VAL A 20 11.35 -2.08 -13.20
N ALA A 21 12.65 -2.41 -13.15
CA ALA A 21 13.68 -1.47 -12.73
C ALA A 21 13.75 -0.24 -13.66
N ASP A 22 13.64 -0.46 -14.96
CA ASP A 22 13.69 0.63 -15.95
C ASP A 22 12.43 1.50 -15.89
N HIS A 23 11.25 0.91 -15.68
CA HIS A 23 10.01 1.64 -15.41
C HIS A 23 10.14 2.50 -14.14
N ALA A 24 10.63 1.92 -13.05
CA ALA A 24 10.80 2.62 -11.79
C ALA A 24 11.77 3.82 -11.93
N ARG A 25 12.90 3.66 -12.64
CA ARG A 25 13.83 4.78 -12.88
C ARG A 25 13.19 5.95 -13.64
N GLN A 26 12.33 5.66 -14.61
CA GLN A 26 11.66 6.69 -15.40
C GLN A 26 10.57 7.43 -14.61
N LEU A 27 10.00 6.79 -13.58
CA LEU A 27 8.99 7.38 -12.71
C LEU A 27 9.61 8.06 -11.46
N ASP A 28 10.86 7.74 -11.11
CA ASP A 28 11.55 8.29 -9.94
C ASP A 28 11.71 9.81 -10.05
N GLY A 29 11.33 10.53 -8.99
CA GLY A 29 11.32 11.98 -8.97
C GLY A 29 10.13 12.64 -9.71
N ARG A 30 9.33 11.85 -10.44
CA ARG A 30 8.07 12.30 -11.03
C ARG A 30 6.90 12.09 -10.08
N PHE A 31 6.94 11.02 -9.28
CA PHE A 31 5.95 10.66 -8.29
C PHE A 31 6.57 10.63 -6.89
N ASP A 32 5.76 10.99 -5.88
CA ASP A 32 6.19 10.95 -4.49
C ASP A 32 6.34 9.51 -3.99
N GLU A 33 5.51 8.60 -4.53
CA GLU A 33 5.46 7.20 -4.14
C GLU A 33 5.34 6.27 -5.36
N LEU A 34 6.06 5.14 -5.33
CA LEU A 34 5.88 4.03 -6.27
C LEU A 34 5.38 2.81 -5.50
N TRP A 35 4.38 2.12 -6.03
CA TRP A 35 3.76 1.00 -5.35
C TRP A 35 3.90 -0.29 -6.13
N VAL A 36 4.41 -1.33 -5.47
CA VAL A 36 4.44 -2.71 -5.97
C VAL A 36 3.37 -3.53 -5.28
N VAL A 37 2.75 -4.44 -6.01
CA VAL A 37 1.71 -5.33 -5.49
C VAL A 37 2.22 -6.78 -5.47
N GLU A 38 1.65 -7.60 -4.60
CA GLU A 38 1.93 -9.03 -4.52
C GLU A 38 0.65 -9.83 -4.76
N ASP A 39 0.40 -10.09 -6.02
CA ASP A 39 -0.78 -10.79 -6.51
C ASP A 39 -0.41 -12.13 -7.16
N LEU A 40 -1.08 -13.19 -6.77
CA LEU A 40 -0.91 -14.50 -7.40
C LEU A 40 -1.55 -14.51 -8.81
N PRO A 41 -0.86 -15.02 -9.84
CA PRO A 41 0.40 -15.75 -9.87
C PRO A 41 1.59 -14.93 -10.39
N TYR A 42 1.57 -13.62 -10.19
CA TYR A 42 2.58 -12.70 -10.73
C TYR A 42 3.90 -12.72 -9.92
N ALA A 43 4.75 -11.73 -10.13
CA ALA A 43 6.05 -11.67 -9.48
C ALA A 43 5.97 -11.51 -7.96
N GLY A 44 6.91 -12.10 -7.23
CA GLY A 44 6.97 -12.04 -5.77
C GLY A 44 7.22 -10.61 -5.26
N GLY A 45 6.37 -10.16 -4.32
CA GLY A 45 6.33 -8.77 -3.88
C GLY A 45 7.65 -8.27 -3.29
N ILE A 46 8.30 -9.04 -2.43
CA ILE A 46 9.59 -8.63 -1.81
C ILE A 46 10.71 -8.49 -2.85
N ALA A 47 10.77 -9.39 -3.83
CA ALA A 47 11.76 -9.31 -4.90
C ALA A 47 11.56 -8.05 -5.75
N GLN A 48 10.31 -7.74 -6.11
CA GLN A 48 9.98 -6.51 -6.85
C GLN A 48 10.19 -5.26 -6.02
N LEU A 49 9.85 -5.28 -4.74
CA LEU A 49 10.08 -4.18 -3.82
C LEU A 49 11.58 -3.83 -3.73
N THR A 50 12.44 -4.86 -3.62
CA THR A 50 13.90 -4.71 -3.66
C THR A 50 14.34 -4.08 -4.99
N ASN A 51 13.84 -4.62 -6.11
CA ASN A 51 14.19 -4.16 -7.45
C ASN A 51 13.83 -2.67 -7.66
N VAL A 52 12.66 -2.22 -7.20
CA VAL A 52 12.23 -0.84 -7.32
C VAL A 52 13.01 0.08 -6.37
N LEU A 53 13.24 -0.33 -5.11
CA LEU A 53 14.02 0.44 -4.15
C LEU A 53 15.47 0.67 -4.63
N ASP A 54 16.11 -0.37 -5.18
CA ASP A 54 17.47 -0.28 -5.72
C ASP A 54 17.54 0.59 -6.98
N ALA A 55 16.50 0.55 -7.81
CA ALA A 55 16.44 1.29 -9.06
C ALA A 55 16.18 2.80 -8.89
N THR A 56 15.66 3.23 -7.73
CA THR A 56 15.19 4.59 -7.48
C THR A 56 15.96 5.29 -6.36
N ARG A 57 15.83 6.64 -6.25
CA ARG A 57 16.54 7.46 -5.25
C ARG A 57 15.62 8.40 -4.46
N HIS A 58 14.53 8.84 -5.05
CA HIS A 58 13.68 9.92 -4.53
C HIS A 58 12.34 9.41 -4.02
N ALA A 59 11.63 8.61 -4.80
CA ALA A 59 10.32 8.11 -4.45
C ALA A 59 10.37 7.18 -3.22
N ARG A 60 9.36 7.28 -2.37
CA ARG A 60 9.06 6.22 -1.40
C ARG A 60 8.50 5.01 -2.13
N VAL A 61 8.73 3.82 -1.62
CA VAL A 61 8.25 2.60 -2.28
C VAL A 61 7.35 1.82 -1.32
N GLY A 62 6.11 1.61 -1.75
CA GLY A 62 5.10 0.92 -0.98
C GLY A 62 4.92 -0.55 -1.41
N HIS A 63 4.78 -1.44 -0.45
CA HIS A 63 4.26 -2.78 -0.67
C HIS A 63 2.73 -2.74 -0.56
N GLY A 64 2.04 -2.83 -1.65
CA GLY A 64 0.58 -2.62 -1.69
C GLY A 64 -0.24 -3.80 -2.18
N ILE A 65 -0.29 -4.93 -1.48
CA ILE A 65 0.12 -5.27 -0.12
C ILE A 65 0.70 -6.69 -0.07
N ALA A 66 1.52 -7.01 0.98
CA ALA A 66 1.87 -8.39 1.29
C ALA A 66 0.63 -9.14 1.81
N PRO A 67 0.22 -10.26 1.21
CA PRO A 67 -0.85 -11.08 1.76
C PRO A 67 -0.42 -11.72 3.10
N ALA A 68 -1.12 -11.40 4.18
CA ALA A 68 -0.81 -11.93 5.51
C ALA A 68 -0.68 -13.46 5.56
N PRO A 69 -1.50 -14.26 4.81
CA PRO A 69 -1.36 -15.72 4.85
C PRO A 69 -0.12 -16.28 4.13
N PHE A 70 0.62 -15.47 3.34
CA PHE A 70 1.72 -16.01 2.51
C PHE A 70 3.00 -16.29 3.29
N ARG A 71 3.24 -15.55 4.37
CA ARG A 71 4.52 -15.62 5.10
C ARG A 71 4.34 -15.73 6.59
N ASN A 72 5.33 -16.38 7.23
CA ASN A 72 5.52 -16.21 8.66
C ASN A 72 5.87 -14.74 8.94
N VAL A 73 5.25 -14.17 9.97
CA VAL A 73 5.38 -12.75 10.31
C VAL A 73 6.80 -12.34 10.68
N ALA A 74 7.57 -13.22 11.35
CA ALA A 74 8.97 -12.93 11.66
C ALA A 74 9.81 -12.82 10.39
N SER A 75 9.61 -13.74 9.41
CA SER A 75 10.27 -13.68 8.12
C SER A 75 9.93 -12.38 7.37
N LEU A 76 8.65 -11.99 7.33
CA LEU A 76 8.22 -10.76 6.69
C LEU A 76 8.84 -9.51 7.36
N ALA A 77 8.90 -9.50 8.69
CA ALA A 77 9.54 -8.42 9.45
C ALA A 77 11.05 -8.33 9.16
N MET A 78 11.75 -9.47 9.06
CA MET A 78 13.18 -9.50 8.67
C MET A 78 13.40 -8.95 7.26
N GLU A 79 12.57 -9.34 6.30
CA GLU A 79 12.62 -8.85 4.91
C GLU A 79 12.43 -7.33 4.85
N TRP A 80 11.38 -6.81 5.48
CA TRP A 80 11.12 -5.37 5.53
C TRP A 80 12.17 -4.58 6.32
N ALA A 81 12.65 -5.12 7.45
CA ALA A 81 13.72 -4.48 8.21
C ALA A 81 15.01 -4.35 7.40
N THR A 82 15.36 -5.39 6.63
CA THR A 82 16.52 -5.36 5.72
C THR A 82 16.37 -4.25 4.70
N LEU A 83 15.23 -4.18 4.01
CA LEU A 83 14.97 -3.15 2.99
C LEU A 83 14.95 -1.75 3.60
N ALA A 84 14.34 -1.56 4.77
CA ALA A 84 14.28 -0.27 5.45
C ALA A 84 15.67 0.22 5.89
N ARG A 85 16.58 -0.68 6.26
CA ARG A 85 17.98 -0.34 6.57
C ARG A 85 18.80 0.02 5.34
N MET A 86 18.59 -0.71 4.24
CA MET A 86 19.27 -0.43 2.97
C MET A 86 18.77 0.88 2.33
N HIS A 87 17.50 1.23 2.54
CA HIS A 87 16.82 2.40 1.95
C HIS A 87 16.12 3.24 3.04
N PRO A 88 16.86 3.95 3.89
CA PRO A 88 16.30 4.66 5.05
C PRO A 88 15.17 5.63 4.68
N GLY A 89 14.02 5.51 5.36
CA GLY A 89 12.86 6.39 5.21
C GLY A 89 12.06 6.19 3.91
N ARG A 90 12.41 5.21 3.07
CA ARG A 90 11.78 5.04 1.76
C ARG A 90 10.77 3.90 1.68
N LEU A 91 10.79 2.96 2.61
CA LEU A 91 9.85 1.82 2.62
C LEU A 91 8.52 2.18 3.28
N ILE A 92 7.41 1.80 2.64
CA ILE A 92 6.07 1.72 3.23
C ILE A 92 5.67 0.24 3.26
N ALA A 93 5.48 -0.31 4.46
CA ALA A 93 5.22 -1.74 4.67
C ALA A 93 3.71 -2.01 4.70
N GLY A 94 3.14 -2.45 3.59
CA GLY A 94 1.72 -2.72 3.49
C GLY A 94 1.38 -4.20 3.62
N ILE A 95 0.41 -4.52 4.47
CA ILE A 95 -0.08 -5.88 4.72
C ILE A 95 -1.61 -5.93 4.62
N GLY A 96 -2.16 -7.06 4.17
CA GLY A 96 -3.61 -7.19 4.06
C GLY A 96 -4.07 -8.64 4.02
N HIS A 97 -5.38 -8.83 3.84
CA HIS A 97 -5.96 -10.18 3.85
C HIS A 97 -5.50 -11.08 2.68
N GLY A 98 -5.02 -10.47 1.59
CA GLY A 98 -4.89 -11.14 0.31
C GLY A 98 -6.28 -11.45 -0.31
N VAL A 99 -6.27 -11.92 -1.54
CA VAL A 99 -7.49 -12.31 -2.26
C VAL A 99 -7.90 -13.71 -1.81
N GLY A 100 -9.02 -13.84 -1.12
CA GLY A 100 -9.44 -15.09 -0.48
C GLY A 100 -9.44 -16.34 -1.37
N PRO A 101 -9.96 -16.30 -2.61
CA PRO A 101 -9.85 -17.42 -3.55
C PRO A 101 -8.39 -17.82 -3.85
N TRP A 102 -7.49 -16.86 -4.04
CA TRP A 102 -6.07 -17.13 -4.27
C TRP A 102 -5.40 -17.76 -3.05
N MET A 103 -5.70 -17.25 -1.85
CA MET A 103 -5.17 -17.84 -0.61
C MET A 103 -5.58 -19.30 -0.47
N ARG A 104 -6.84 -19.64 -0.80
CA ARG A 104 -7.31 -21.03 -0.75
C ARG A 104 -6.65 -21.91 -1.82
N SER A 105 -6.41 -21.40 -3.02
CA SER A 105 -5.84 -22.19 -4.13
C SER A 105 -4.40 -22.66 -3.88
N VAL A 106 -3.69 -21.97 -2.99
CA VAL A 106 -2.29 -22.32 -2.59
C VAL A 106 -2.19 -22.90 -1.17
N GLY A 107 -3.33 -23.25 -0.56
CA GLY A 107 -3.35 -23.85 0.78
C GLY A 107 -3.07 -22.86 1.92
N ALA A 108 -3.06 -21.55 1.65
CA ALA A 108 -2.81 -20.50 2.64
C ALA A 108 -4.10 -19.90 3.23
N GLY A 109 -5.26 -20.47 2.91
CA GLY A 109 -6.55 -19.99 3.44
C GLY A 109 -6.69 -20.22 4.93
N VAL A 110 -7.14 -19.21 5.67
CA VAL A 110 -7.39 -19.28 7.12
C VAL A 110 -8.86 -19.07 7.45
N ALA A 111 -9.30 -19.61 8.60
CA ALA A 111 -10.71 -19.49 9.03
C ALA A 111 -11.09 -18.07 9.47
N SER A 112 -10.15 -17.26 9.96
CA SER A 112 -10.37 -15.88 10.36
C SER A 112 -9.28 -14.95 9.81
N PRO A 113 -9.41 -14.45 8.58
CA PRO A 113 -8.43 -13.52 8.00
C PRO A 113 -8.25 -12.24 8.83
N LEU A 114 -9.32 -11.76 9.49
CA LEU A 114 -9.26 -10.58 10.34
C LEU A 114 -8.36 -10.80 11.57
N THR A 115 -8.50 -11.95 12.26
CA THR A 115 -7.65 -12.29 13.40
C THR A 115 -6.19 -12.45 12.98
N LEU A 116 -5.93 -13.14 11.86
CA LEU A 116 -4.57 -13.27 11.33
C LEU A 116 -3.94 -11.90 11.04
N LEU A 117 -4.68 -11.01 10.37
CA LEU A 117 -4.19 -9.66 10.06
C LEU A 117 -3.90 -8.87 11.34
N GLU A 118 -4.79 -8.92 12.34
CA GLU A 118 -4.60 -8.24 13.62
C GLU A 118 -3.31 -8.72 14.32
N GLU A 119 -3.15 -10.03 14.48
CA GLU A 119 -1.97 -10.62 15.10
C GLU A 119 -0.67 -10.27 14.35
N GLN A 120 -0.70 -10.29 13.01
CA GLN A 120 0.47 -9.95 12.20
C GLN A 120 0.82 -8.47 12.26
N VAL A 121 -0.16 -7.55 12.22
CA VAL A 121 0.10 -6.11 12.34
C VAL A 121 0.75 -5.79 13.67
N ILE A 122 0.26 -6.37 14.78
CA ILE A 122 0.85 -6.19 16.12
C ILE A 122 2.30 -6.69 16.13
N ALA A 123 2.55 -7.90 15.63
CA ALA A 123 3.88 -8.50 15.61
C ALA A 123 4.87 -7.70 14.76
N VAL A 124 4.49 -7.38 13.52
CA VAL A 124 5.34 -6.62 12.59
C VAL A 124 5.71 -5.25 13.17
N ARG A 125 4.75 -4.51 13.71
CA ARG A 125 5.01 -3.20 14.30
C ARG A 125 5.98 -3.30 15.47
N THR A 126 5.81 -4.29 16.34
CA THR A 126 6.72 -4.53 17.47
C THR A 126 8.13 -4.82 17.00
N LEU A 127 8.29 -5.73 16.03
CA LEU A 127 9.58 -6.14 15.50
C LEU A 127 10.28 -5.01 14.72
N LEU A 128 9.56 -4.29 13.87
CA LEU A 128 10.12 -3.16 13.10
C LEU A 128 10.49 -1.97 13.99
N ALA A 129 9.86 -1.83 15.15
CA ALA A 129 10.24 -0.84 16.16
C ALA A 129 11.46 -1.27 17.02
N GLY A 130 12.06 -2.44 16.76
CA GLY A 130 13.18 -2.98 17.52
C GLY A 130 12.78 -3.58 18.87
N GLY A 131 11.50 -3.80 19.10
CA GLY A 131 10.98 -4.41 20.31
C GLY A 131 11.07 -5.94 20.28
N THR A 132 11.04 -6.55 21.46
CA THR A 132 10.89 -7.99 21.64
C THR A 132 9.42 -8.37 21.53
N CYS A 133 9.12 -9.35 20.71
CA CYS A 133 7.75 -9.79 20.43
C CYS A 133 7.51 -11.21 20.99
N THR A 134 6.56 -11.30 21.92
CA THR A 134 6.00 -12.57 22.40
C THR A 134 4.50 -12.53 22.18
N ILE A 135 4.00 -13.41 21.32
CA ILE A 135 2.56 -13.55 20.98
C ILE A 135 2.20 -15.03 21.00
N GLU A 136 1.16 -15.38 21.74
CA GLU A 136 0.51 -16.67 21.71
C GLU A 136 -0.90 -16.53 21.14
N GLY A 137 -0.95 -16.15 19.84
CA GLY A 137 -2.18 -15.92 19.11
C GLY A 137 -2.77 -17.20 18.51
N ARG A 138 -3.88 -17.02 17.80
CA ARG A 138 -4.52 -18.12 17.07
C ARG A 138 -3.69 -18.58 15.86
N TYR A 139 -3.03 -17.66 15.19
CA TYR A 139 -2.27 -17.87 13.95
C TYR A 139 -0.81 -17.49 14.09
N VAL A 140 -0.51 -16.47 14.89
CA VAL A 140 0.86 -16.00 15.13
C VAL A 140 1.33 -16.51 16.49
N ARG A 141 2.47 -17.19 16.50
CA ARG A 141 3.16 -17.61 17.72
C ARG A 141 4.61 -17.21 17.62
N LEU A 142 5.03 -16.31 18.48
CA LEU A 142 6.41 -15.83 18.61
C LEU A 142 6.76 -15.91 20.10
N ASP A 143 7.96 -16.39 20.41
CA ASP A 143 8.48 -16.50 21.75
C ASP A 143 9.83 -15.78 21.83
N ASP A 144 9.84 -14.63 22.48
CA ASP A 144 11.02 -13.79 22.75
C ASP A 144 11.83 -13.42 21.46
N ILE A 145 11.11 -13.06 20.38
CA ILE A 145 11.74 -12.71 19.10
C ILE A 145 12.08 -11.23 19.07
N THR A 146 13.36 -10.94 18.84
CA THR A 146 13.88 -9.60 18.58
C THR A 146 14.69 -9.61 17.29
N LEU A 147 14.56 -8.58 16.44
CA LEU A 147 15.41 -8.48 15.25
C LEU A 147 16.81 -8.02 15.65
N GLU A 148 17.83 -8.68 15.16
CA GLU A 148 19.24 -8.26 15.33
C GLU A 148 19.52 -6.92 14.62
N PHE A 149 18.85 -6.70 13.48
CA PHE A 149 19.00 -5.50 12.66
C PHE A 149 17.66 -4.81 12.45
N PRO A 150 17.04 -4.20 13.47
CA PRO A 150 15.80 -3.45 13.30
C PRO A 150 16.08 -2.17 12.47
N PRO A 151 15.06 -1.60 11.81
CA PRO A 151 15.17 -0.31 11.12
C PRO A 151 15.67 0.80 12.05
N GLU A 152 16.54 1.68 11.53
CA GLU A 152 17.02 2.86 12.28
C GLU A 152 15.99 4.01 12.27
N HIS A 153 15.12 4.02 11.27
CA HIS A 153 14.02 4.97 11.13
C HIS A 153 12.69 4.23 11.19
N ALA A 154 11.67 4.89 11.72
CA ALA A 154 10.32 4.33 11.76
C ALA A 154 9.84 3.92 10.36
N VAL A 155 9.31 2.71 10.23
CA VAL A 155 8.68 2.21 9.01
C VAL A 155 7.17 2.35 9.16
N GLU A 156 6.53 3.00 8.21
CA GLU A 156 5.07 3.07 8.19
C GLU A 156 4.50 1.69 7.86
N VAL A 157 3.65 1.17 8.74
CA VAL A 157 2.93 -0.08 8.53
C VAL A 157 1.49 0.26 8.16
N VAL A 158 1.12 0.03 6.91
CA VAL A 158 -0.22 0.30 6.39
C VAL A 158 -0.98 -1.00 6.11
N THR A 159 -2.30 -0.95 6.11
CA THR A 159 -3.12 -2.13 5.80
C THR A 159 -3.98 -1.93 4.57
N GLY A 160 -4.04 -2.94 3.68
CA GLY A 160 -4.95 -2.97 2.54
C GLY A 160 -6.27 -3.67 2.92
N VAL A 161 -7.33 -2.89 3.14
CA VAL A 161 -8.61 -3.39 3.67
C VAL A 161 -9.82 -2.59 3.16
N ARG A 162 -11.03 -3.22 3.15
CA ARG A 162 -12.28 -2.56 2.73
C ARG A 162 -13.45 -2.74 3.70
N GLY A 163 -13.56 -3.89 4.35
CA GLY A 163 -14.72 -4.20 5.20
C GLY A 163 -14.72 -3.40 6.51
N PRO A 164 -15.89 -3.09 7.09
CA PRO A 164 -15.99 -2.18 8.25
C PRO A 164 -15.18 -2.64 9.47
N ARG A 165 -15.13 -3.95 9.75
CA ARG A 165 -14.30 -4.48 10.85
C ARG A 165 -12.81 -4.35 10.57
N SER A 166 -12.40 -4.52 9.31
CA SER A 166 -11.00 -4.37 8.91
C SER A 166 -10.57 -2.90 8.86
N LEU A 167 -11.46 -1.98 8.45
CA LEU A 167 -11.23 -0.54 8.55
C LEU A 167 -11.06 -0.11 10.01
N ALA A 168 -11.90 -0.63 10.91
CA ALA A 168 -11.75 -0.35 12.33
C ALA A 168 -10.44 -0.90 12.91
N LEU A 169 -10.00 -2.09 12.48
CA LEU A 169 -8.68 -2.64 12.85
C LEU A 169 -7.56 -1.73 12.36
N SER A 170 -7.60 -1.33 11.08
CA SER A 170 -6.62 -0.42 10.49
C SER A 170 -6.51 0.89 11.29
N GLY A 171 -7.64 1.54 11.59
CA GLY A 171 -7.68 2.78 12.36
C GLY A 171 -7.04 2.65 13.75
N ARG A 172 -7.17 1.49 14.40
CA ARG A 172 -6.58 1.26 15.73
C ARG A 172 -5.08 0.96 15.69
N LEU A 173 -4.61 0.20 14.70
CA LEU A 173 -3.30 -0.45 14.78
C LEU A 173 -2.31 -0.01 13.70
N ALA A 174 -2.76 0.50 12.56
CA ALA A 174 -1.90 0.82 11.42
C ALA A 174 -1.60 2.33 11.33
N ASP A 175 -0.51 2.67 10.65
CA ASP A 175 -0.13 4.05 10.34
C ASP A 175 -0.92 4.58 9.13
N GLY A 176 -1.60 3.68 8.38
CA GLY A 176 -2.45 4.08 7.25
C GLY A 176 -3.26 2.92 6.69
N THR A 177 -4.16 3.28 5.77
CA THR A 177 -5.02 2.34 5.04
C THR A 177 -4.85 2.54 3.53
N VAL A 178 -4.58 1.46 2.81
CA VAL A 178 -4.66 1.41 1.35
C VAL A 178 -6.10 1.02 0.97
N LEU A 179 -6.76 1.93 0.28
CA LEU A 179 -8.08 1.76 -0.29
C LEU A 179 -7.94 1.57 -1.80
N ALA A 180 -8.33 0.41 -2.31
CA ALA A 180 -8.15 0.04 -3.71
C ALA A 180 -9.49 -0.25 -4.41
N GLY A 181 -9.51 -0.04 -5.72
CA GLY A 181 -10.59 -0.46 -6.62
C GLY A 181 -11.60 0.63 -6.95
N GLY A 182 -11.22 1.67 -7.69
CA GLY A 182 -12.13 2.59 -8.36
C GLY A 182 -13.17 3.27 -7.46
N LEU A 183 -12.78 3.62 -6.24
CA LEU A 183 -13.68 4.20 -5.24
C LEU A 183 -13.98 5.66 -5.57
N SER A 184 -15.26 6.03 -5.51
CA SER A 184 -15.70 7.42 -5.59
C SER A 184 -15.25 8.23 -4.36
N PRO A 185 -15.14 9.56 -4.47
CA PRO A 185 -14.84 10.41 -3.32
C PRO A 185 -15.80 10.21 -2.13
N THR A 186 -17.08 9.93 -2.39
CA THR A 186 -18.06 9.65 -1.33
C THR A 186 -17.70 8.36 -0.57
N GLU A 187 -17.38 7.28 -1.29
CA GLU A 187 -16.96 6.02 -0.65
C GLU A 187 -15.67 6.17 0.14
N VAL A 188 -14.71 6.95 -0.38
CA VAL A 188 -13.46 7.28 0.34
C VAL A 188 -13.77 8.03 1.63
N ALA A 189 -14.66 9.04 1.59
CA ALA A 189 -15.06 9.80 2.77
C ALA A 189 -15.73 8.91 3.83
N ASP A 190 -16.62 8.01 3.43
CA ASP A 190 -17.29 7.07 4.34
C ASP A 190 -16.28 6.13 5.01
N MET A 191 -15.32 5.59 4.24
CA MET A 191 -14.28 4.72 4.77
C MET A 191 -13.32 5.48 5.70
N ALA A 192 -12.92 6.70 5.34
CA ALA A 192 -12.07 7.56 6.17
C ALA A 192 -12.77 7.90 7.51
N ALA A 193 -14.07 8.19 7.49
CA ALA A 193 -14.86 8.44 8.68
C ALA A 193 -14.95 7.18 9.58
N ALA A 194 -15.15 6.00 9.00
CA ALA A 194 -15.17 4.74 9.73
C ALA A 194 -13.82 4.44 10.40
N ILE A 195 -12.71 4.69 9.71
CA ILE A 195 -11.35 4.58 10.25
C ILE A 195 -11.16 5.56 11.41
N ALA A 196 -11.49 6.85 11.21
CA ALA A 196 -11.35 7.89 12.22
C ALA A 196 -12.13 7.58 13.50
N THR A 197 -13.37 7.07 13.36
CA THR A 197 -14.23 6.69 14.49
C THR A 197 -13.65 5.54 15.32
N ALA A 198 -12.89 4.65 14.70
CA ALA A 198 -12.29 3.50 15.38
C ALA A 198 -10.95 3.83 16.09
N ARG A 199 -10.37 4.99 15.85
CA ARG A 199 -9.10 5.40 16.45
C ARG A 199 -9.26 5.70 17.95
N THR A 200 -8.22 5.42 18.70
CA THR A 200 -8.15 5.63 20.16
C THR A 200 -6.87 6.42 20.51
N ALA A 201 -6.70 6.78 21.76
CA ALA A 201 -5.47 7.43 22.25
C ALA A 201 -4.21 6.55 22.07
N SER A 202 -4.39 5.23 21.94
CA SER A 202 -3.30 4.27 21.70
C SER A 202 -3.02 4.02 20.22
N SER A 203 -3.82 4.60 19.31
CA SER A 203 -3.57 4.48 17.87
C SER A 203 -2.36 5.32 17.45
N PRO A 204 -1.66 4.98 16.36
CA PRO A 204 -0.59 5.81 15.81
C PRO A 204 -1.05 7.27 15.64
N PRO A 205 -0.19 8.28 15.89
CA PRO A 205 -0.62 9.69 15.95
C PRO A 205 -1.19 10.20 14.62
N VAL A 206 -0.65 9.73 13.50
CA VAL A 206 -1.10 10.04 12.14
C VAL A 206 -1.70 8.78 11.54
N HIS A 207 -2.66 8.93 10.62
CA HIS A 207 -3.21 7.83 9.85
C HIS A 207 -3.36 8.27 8.40
N GLU A 208 -2.61 7.62 7.53
CA GLU A 208 -2.61 7.89 6.10
C GLU A 208 -3.80 7.20 5.40
N ILE A 209 -4.45 7.89 4.49
CA ILE A 209 -5.46 7.33 3.59
C ILE A 209 -4.89 7.32 2.19
N ILE A 210 -4.47 6.16 1.73
CA ILE A 210 -3.82 5.96 0.44
C ILE A 210 -4.87 5.37 -0.50
N VAL A 211 -5.24 6.11 -1.54
CA VAL A 211 -6.30 5.71 -2.47
C VAL A 211 -5.68 5.25 -3.78
N PHE A 212 -5.85 3.97 -4.12
CA PHE A 212 -5.50 3.47 -5.44
C PHE A 212 -6.68 3.74 -6.37
N THR A 213 -6.49 4.65 -7.32
CA THR A 213 -7.49 5.02 -8.32
C THR A 213 -7.07 4.56 -9.70
N LEU A 214 -8.02 3.99 -10.45
CA LEU A 214 -7.77 3.60 -11.82
C LEU A 214 -7.50 4.86 -12.66
N LEU A 215 -6.66 4.73 -13.65
CA LEU A 215 -6.31 5.81 -14.56
C LEU A 215 -6.85 5.48 -15.95
N ASP A 216 -7.86 6.22 -16.40
CA ASP A 216 -8.45 6.04 -17.72
C ASP A 216 -8.20 7.27 -18.60
N VAL A 217 -6.96 7.41 -19.08
CA VAL A 217 -6.57 8.52 -19.99
C VAL A 217 -7.32 8.45 -21.33
N ALA A 218 -7.76 7.26 -21.73
CA ALA A 218 -8.47 7.07 -22.99
C ALA A 218 -9.98 7.32 -22.91
N GLY A 219 -10.54 7.57 -21.71
CA GLY A 219 -11.97 7.83 -21.51
C GLY A 219 -12.87 6.66 -21.90
N ARG A 220 -12.40 5.40 -21.72
CA ARG A 220 -13.14 4.19 -22.13
C ARG A 220 -14.31 3.86 -21.21
N GLY A 221 -14.36 4.52 -20.05
CA GLY A 221 -15.30 4.19 -18.98
C GLY A 221 -14.94 2.87 -18.29
N LEU A 222 -15.13 2.84 -16.99
CA LEU A 222 -14.74 1.71 -16.14
C LEU A 222 -16.00 1.17 -15.47
N ASP A 223 -16.69 0.27 -16.09
CA ASP A 223 -17.93 -0.43 -15.67
C ASP A 223 -18.31 -0.26 -14.18
N GLY A 224 -18.81 0.95 -13.82
CA GLY A 224 -19.23 1.30 -12.45
C GLY A 224 -18.12 1.64 -11.46
N GLU A 225 -16.85 1.65 -11.87
CA GLU A 225 -15.72 2.13 -11.07
C GLU A 225 -15.46 3.62 -11.34
N TRP A 226 -15.16 4.37 -10.28
CA TRP A 226 -14.83 5.78 -10.40
C TRP A 226 -13.35 5.96 -10.76
N SER A 227 -13.08 6.95 -11.61
CA SER A 227 -11.74 7.37 -11.99
C SER A 227 -11.74 8.89 -12.16
N PRO A 228 -10.66 9.60 -11.82
CA PRO A 228 -10.54 11.01 -12.18
C PRO A 228 -10.49 11.17 -13.70
N ASP A 229 -11.16 12.19 -14.20
CA ASP A 229 -11.11 12.52 -15.63
C ASP A 229 -9.74 13.09 -15.99
N ALA A 230 -8.95 12.32 -16.72
CA ALA A 230 -7.61 12.69 -17.17
C ALA A 230 -7.56 13.35 -18.56
N SER A 231 -8.69 13.82 -19.08
CA SER A 231 -8.77 14.49 -20.40
C SER A 231 -8.10 15.87 -20.41
N SER A 232 -7.94 16.50 -19.27
CA SER A 232 -7.24 17.79 -19.10
C SER A 232 -6.61 17.92 -17.72
N ALA A 233 -5.61 18.79 -17.60
CA ALA A 233 -4.99 19.16 -16.32
C ALA A 233 -6.03 19.63 -15.30
N ARG A 234 -7.02 20.39 -15.74
CA ARG A 234 -8.08 20.92 -14.88
C ARG A 234 -8.97 19.79 -14.33
N SER A 235 -9.49 18.93 -15.19
CA SER A 235 -10.40 17.84 -14.79
C SER A 235 -9.68 16.85 -13.87
N LEU A 236 -8.42 16.54 -14.16
CA LEU A 236 -7.59 15.68 -13.33
C LEU A 236 -7.37 16.31 -11.94
N GLY A 237 -7.04 17.62 -11.89
CA GLY A 237 -6.88 18.35 -10.63
C GLY A 237 -8.17 18.35 -9.81
N GLU A 238 -9.32 18.61 -10.41
CA GLU A 238 -10.63 18.56 -9.75
C GLU A 238 -10.92 17.16 -9.16
N GLY A 239 -10.54 16.08 -9.86
CA GLY A 239 -10.67 14.71 -9.36
C GLY A 239 -9.76 14.40 -8.17
N ILE A 240 -8.50 14.85 -8.23
CA ILE A 240 -7.54 14.73 -7.13
C ILE A 240 -8.01 15.52 -5.91
N ASP A 241 -8.49 16.76 -6.12
CA ASP A 241 -9.00 17.61 -5.05
C ASP A 241 -10.25 17.01 -4.39
N ALA A 242 -11.11 16.36 -5.16
CA ALA A 242 -12.27 15.64 -4.64
C ALA A 242 -11.85 14.47 -3.71
N LEU A 243 -10.88 13.66 -4.12
CA LEU A 243 -10.32 12.58 -3.27
C LEU A 243 -9.62 13.15 -2.04
N SER A 244 -8.83 14.22 -2.18
CA SER A 244 -8.16 14.89 -1.05
C SER A 244 -9.18 15.44 -0.05
N SER A 245 -10.25 16.08 -0.53
CA SER A 245 -11.35 16.57 0.30
C SER A 245 -12.11 15.44 1.00
N ALA A 246 -12.14 14.26 0.41
CA ALA A 246 -12.68 13.04 1.00
C ALA A 246 -11.76 12.38 2.06
N GLY A 247 -10.57 12.94 2.26
CA GLY A 247 -9.61 12.51 3.27
C GLY A 247 -8.40 11.74 2.74
N ALA A 248 -8.25 11.60 1.40
CA ALA A 248 -7.05 11.00 0.83
C ALA A 248 -5.80 11.84 1.14
N THR A 249 -4.76 11.21 1.65
CA THR A 249 -3.44 11.82 1.90
C THR A 249 -2.43 11.48 0.80
N CYS A 250 -2.70 10.40 0.06
CA CYS A 250 -1.98 10.01 -1.14
C CYS A 250 -2.96 9.43 -2.16
N VAL A 251 -2.85 9.88 -3.42
CA VAL A 251 -3.59 9.34 -4.57
C VAL A 251 -2.60 8.58 -5.45
N VAL A 252 -2.80 7.28 -5.60
CA VAL A 252 -1.93 6.39 -6.38
C VAL A 252 -2.63 6.02 -7.67
N PHE A 253 -2.06 6.41 -8.78
CA PHE A 253 -2.59 6.06 -10.11
C PHE A 253 -2.26 4.63 -10.49
N VAL A 254 -3.30 3.89 -10.87
CA VAL A 254 -3.21 2.52 -11.38
C VAL A 254 -3.43 2.57 -12.89
N PRO A 255 -2.37 2.44 -13.70
CA PRO A 255 -2.49 2.49 -15.17
C PRO A 255 -3.21 1.23 -15.67
N ILE A 256 -4.10 1.40 -16.65
CA ILE A 256 -4.94 0.31 -17.18
C ILE A 256 -4.71 0.01 -18.65
N THR A 257 -3.90 0.80 -19.35
CA THR A 257 -3.58 0.59 -20.78
C THR A 257 -2.43 -0.40 -20.97
N ASP A 258 -2.19 -0.81 -22.21
CA ASP A 258 -1.06 -1.68 -22.57
C ASP A 258 0.30 -0.94 -22.55
N ASP A 259 0.27 0.39 -22.45
CA ASP A 259 1.44 1.24 -22.23
C ASP A 259 1.36 1.96 -20.86
N PRO A 260 1.58 1.26 -19.76
CA PRO A 260 1.44 1.83 -18.42
C PRO A 260 2.43 2.96 -18.14
N LEU A 261 3.61 2.92 -18.73
CA LEU A 261 4.62 3.97 -18.55
C LEU A 261 4.23 5.25 -19.29
N GLY A 262 3.78 5.15 -20.54
CA GLY A 262 3.30 6.28 -21.33
C GLY A 262 2.07 6.91 -20.67
N GLU A 263 1.15 6.10 -20.15
CA GLU A 263 -0.04 6.59 -19.44
C GLU A 263 0.33 7.38 -18.17
N LEU A 264 1.19 6.85 -17.30
CA LEU A 264 1.64 7.53 -16.09
C LEU A 264 2.45 8.81 -16.40
N THR A 265 3.31 8.75 -17.43
CA THR A 265 4.11 9.90 -17.85
C THR A 265 3.20 11.02 -18.35
N SER A 266 2.23 10.69 -19.22
CA SER A 266 1.28 11.66 -19.76
C SER A 266 0.47 12.37 -18.67
N VAL A 267 -0.01 11.61 -17.68
CA VAL A 267 -0.74 12.17 -16.54
C VAL A 267 0.15 13.08 -15.70
N ARG A 268 1.39 12.71 -15.49
CA ARG A 268 2.30 13.59 -14.73
C ARG A 268 2.63 14.88 -15.46
N ASP A 269 2.77 14.82 -16.78
CA ASP A 269 2.98 16.00 -17.61
C ASP A 269 1.76 16.94 -17.60
N LEU A 270 0.53 16.41 -17.48
CA LEU A 270 -0.68 17.23 -17.28
C LEU A 270 -0.69 17.98 -15.94
N MET A 271 0.00 17.46 -14.91
CA MET A 271 0.04 18.05 -13.57
C MET A 271 1.19 19.06 -13.39
N SER A 272 2.08 19.21 -14.38
CA SER A 272 3.26 20.09 -14.34
C SER A 272 2.92 21.47 -14.88
#